data_48c618a7076e9de06bbbf16ed9e9b474
#
_entry.id   48c618a7076e9de06bbbf16ed9e9b474
#
_cell.length_a   1.000
_cell.length_b   1.000
_cell.length_c   1.000
_cell.angle_alpha   90.00
_cell.angle_beta   90.00
_cell.angle_gamma   90.00
#
_symmetry.space_group_name_H-M   'P 1'
#
loop_
_entity.id
_entity.type
_entity.pdbx_description
1 polymer ?
#
loop_
_entity_poly.entity_id
_entity_poly.type
_entity_poly.pdbx_seq_one_letter_code
_entity_poly.pdbx_strand_id
1 'polypeptide(L)'
;ATPLTISIDGVSADLNAGLNIQSVSVVGLAIDISGFVSLGGDFGFRITGNDIEVAATDVSAQLGAGDFKVGVEDGSLAMLLAADNSIALSATGSFVFEGGDFANASATLVTVSLNDSTTDYAATPLTIAIDGVSADLIAGLAAESVSVVGLAIDISGFVSLGGDFGFRITENNIEVAATDVVAQLAAGEFSVGVEDGSLAMLLAADNSIALSATGSFVF
;
A
#
# COMPACT_ATOMS: atom_id res chain seq x y z
N ALA A 1 -5.67 -0.68 -34.40
CA ALA A 1 -6.82 -0.01 -35.03
C ALA A 1 -6.32 1.33 -35.59
N THR A 2 -6.90 1.80 -36.71
CA THR A 2 -6.60 3.13 -37.21
C THR A 2 -7.42 4.12 -36.39
N PRO A 3 -6.82 5.16 -35.77
CA PRO A 3 -7.55 6.17 -35.03
C PRO A 3 -8.64 6.82 -35.91
N LEU A 4 -9.81 7.11 -35.33
CA LEU A 4 -10.86 7.90 -35.95
C LEU A 4 -10.76 9.33 -35.43
N THR A 5 -10.37 10.27 -36.31
CA THR A 5 -10.39 11.68 -35.97
C THR A 5 -11.82 12.22 -36.04
N ILE A 6 -12.32 12.74 -34.93
CA ILE A 6 -13.60 13.45 -34.85
C ILE A 6 -13.31 14.94 -34.86
N SER A 7 -13.90 15.65 -35.81
CA SER A 7 -13.73 17.10 -35.94
C SER A 7 -15.12 17.79 -35.99
N ILE A 8 -15.34 18.72 -35.05
CA ILE A 8 -16.60 19.47 -34.90
C ILE A 8 -16.25 20.94 -34.72
N ASP A 9 -16.69 21.81 -35.62
CA ASP A 9 -16.54 23.28 -35.54
C ASP A 9 -15.10 23.76 -35.21
N GLY A 10 -14.09 23.09 -35.82
CA GLY A 10 -12.67 23.42 -35.62
C GLY A 10 -12.02 22.80 -34.40
N VAL A 11 -12.75 22.05 -33.59
CA VAL A 11 -12.21 21.21 -32.51
C VAL A 11 -12.05 19.79 -33.04
N SER A 12 -10.84 19.23 -32.92
CA SER A 12 -10.54 17.87 -33.39
C SER A 12 -9.95 17.03 -32.28
N ALA A 13 -10.38 15.78 -32.17
CA ALA A 13 -9.84 14.79 -31.26
C ALA A 13 -9.79 13.41 -31.94
N ASP A 14 -8.79 12.61 -31.57
CA ASP A 14 -8.63 11.25 -32.11
C ASP A 14 -9.28 10.24 -31.16
N LEU A 15 -10.18 9.40 -31.69
CA LEU A 15 -10.75 8.26 -31.00
C LEU A 15 -9.81 7.06 -31.20
N ASN A 16 -9.09 6.70 -30.15
CA ASN A 16 -8.13 5.59 -30.14
C ASN A 16 -8.65 4.34 -29.45
N ALA A 17 -9.93 4.33 -29.02
CA ALA A 17 -10.50 3.20 -28.29
C ALA A 17 -10.54 1.92 -29.16
N GLY A 18 -10.10 0.81 -28.59
CA GLY A 18 -10.26 -0.52 -29.16
C GLY A 18 -11.71 -1.00 -29.10
N LEU A 19 -12.04 -2.07 -29.84
CA LEU A 19 -13.35 -2.72 -29.75
C LEU A 19 -13.51 -3.37 -28.36
N ASN A 20 -14.67 -3.13 -27.73
CA ASN A 20 -15.03 -3.71 -26.41
C ASN A 20 -14.11 -3.32 -25.25
N ILE A 21 -13.36 -2.22 -25.37
CA ILE A 21 -12.55 -1.65 -24.28
C ILE A 21 -13.18 -0.31 -23.89
N GLN A 22 -13.41 -0.15 -22.60
CA GLN A 22 -13.82 1.12 -22.00
C GLN A 22 -12.74 1.50 -21.00
N SER A 23 -12.03 2.60 -21.24
CA SER A 23 -10.98 3.09 -20.35
C SER A 23 -11.15 4.58 -20.06
N VAL A 24 -10.70 4.95 -18.88
CA VAL A 24 -10.53 6.33 -18.45
C VAL A 24 -9.20 6.41 -17.70
N SER A 25 -8.39 7.39 -18.06
CA SER A 25 -7.17 7.72 -17.31
C SER A 25 -7.14 9.20 -16.96
N VAL A 26 -6.55 9.49 -15.80
CA VAL A 26 -6.26 10.85 -15.34
C VAL A 26 -4.80 10.87 -14.93
N VAL A 27 -3.99 11.66 -15.63
CA VAL A 27 -2.58 11.83 -15.34
C VAL A 27 -2.37 13.19 -14.69
N GLY A 28 -1.56 13.23 -13.62
CA GLY A 28 -1.27 14.45 -12.89
C GLY A 28 -2.49 14.99 -12.13
N LEU A 29 -3.38 14.11 -11.61
CA LEU A 29 -4.45 14.56 -10.74
C LEU A 29 -3.85 15.28 -9.53
N ALA A 30 -4.36 16.47 -9.24
CA ALA A 30 -4.02 17.22 -8.04
C ALA A 30 -5.28 17.86 -7.48
N ILE A 31 -5.65 17.44 -6.29
CA ILE A 31 -6.78 17.99 -5.52
C ILE A 31 -6.23 18.51 -4.21
N ASP A 32 -6.54 19.74 -3.87
CA ASP A 32 -6.28 20.33 -2.56
C ASP A 32 -7.55 21.00 -2.04
N ILE A 33 -7.92 20.67 -0.83
CA ILE A 33 -9.07 21.26 -0.14
C ILE A 33 -8.54 22.05 1.06
N SER A 34 -8.18 23.30 0.80
CA SER A 34 -7.76 24.28 1.82
C SER A 34 -6.61 23.78 2.71
N GLY A 35 -5.69 22.97 2.17
CA GLY A 35 -4.60 22.36 2.92
C GLY A 35 -5.04 21.30 3.95
N PHE A 36 -6.35 20.98 4.00
CA PHE A 36 -6.87 19.95 4.91
C PHE A 36 -6.84 18.54 4.28
N VAL A 37 -7.13 18.45 2.98
CA VAL A 37 -7.05 17.19 2.21
C VAL A 37 -6.29 17.46 0.94
N SER A 38 -5.25 16.68 0.67
CA SER A 38 -4.61 16.62 -0.64
C SER A 38 -4.66 15.20 -1.20
N LEU A 39 -4.88 15.10 -2.51
CA LEU A 39 -4.83 13.86 -3.26
C LEU A 39 -4.17 14.15 -4.61
N GLY A 40 -3.16 13.36 -4.94
CA GLY A 40 -2.45 13.44 -6.22
C GLY A 40 -2.14 12.07 -6.78
N GLY A 41 -1.75 12.02 -8.04
CA GLY A 41 -1.29 10.80 -8.71
C GLY A 41 -1.88 10.61 -10.10
N ASP A 42 -1.51 9.49 -10.69
CA ASP A 42 -1.99 9.04 -11.99
C ASP A 42 -2.92 7.83 -11.79
N PHE A 43 -4.08 7.86 -12.42
CA PHE A 43 -5.11 6.85 -12.24
C PHE A 43 -5.62 6.35 -13.58
N GLY A 44 -5.73 5.04 -13.75
CA GLY A 44 -6.30 4.38 -14.91
C GLY A 44 -7.35 3.36 -14.52
N PHE A 45 -8.47 3.36 -15.23
CA PHE A 45 -9.55 2.39 -15.07
C PHE A 45 -9.88 1.83 -16.45
N ARG A 46 -10.01 0.50 -16.56
CA ARG A 46 -10.38 -0.17 -17.80
C ARG A 46 -11.34 -1.31 -17.53
N ILE A 47 -12.32 -1.43 -18.43
CA ILE A 47 -13.21 -2.60 -18.49
C ILE A 47 -12.86 -3.38 -19.74
N THR A 48 -12.48 -4.64 -19.57
CA THR A 48 -12.18 -5.58 -20.67
C THR A 48 -13.10 -6.78 -20.56
N GLY A 49 -14.08 -6.86 -21.41
CA GLY A 49 -15.15 -7.85 -21.26
C GLY A 49 -15.98 -7.55 -20.01
N ASN A 50 -15.85 -8.39 -18.98
CA ASN A 50 -16.49 -8.20 -17.67
C ASN A 50 -15.47 -8.00 -16.54
N ASP A 51 -14.19 -7.94 -16.87
CA ASP A 51 -13.13 -7.66 -15.89
C ASP A 51 -12.93 -6.15 -15.71
N ILE A 52 -12.68 -5.71 -14.49
CA ILE A 52 -12.34 -4.32 -14.18
C ILE A 52 -10.87 -4.31 -13.74
N GLU A 53 -10.09 -3.53 -14.45
CA GLU A 53 -8.68 -3.30 -14.16
C GLU A 53 -8.47 -1.88 -13.65
N VAL A 54 -7.67 -1.73 -12.61
CA VAL A 54 -7.27 -0.45 -12.04
C VAL A 54 -5.76 -0.40 -11.92
N ALA A 55 -5.16 0.69 -12.38
CA ALA A 55 -3.77 1.02 -12.13
C ALA A 55 -3.68 2.43 -11.53
N ALA A 56 -2.83 2.61 -10.54
CA ALA A 56 -2.49 3.94 -10.04
C ALA A 56 -1.00 4.01 -9.71
N THR A 57 -0.39 5.16 -9.98
CA THR A 57 1.03 5.42 -9.71
C THR A 57 1.22 6.85 -9.19
N ASP A 58 2.34 7.08 -8.54
CA ASP A 58 2.70 8.37 -7.96
C ASP A 58 1.60 8.91 -7.01
N VAL A 59 0.87 7.98 -6.35
CA VAL A 59 -0.25 8.35 -5.50
C VAL A 59 0.25 9.00 -4.22
N SER A 60 -0.24 10.21 -3.97
CA SER A 60 -0.11 10.89 -2.70
C SER A 60 -1.49 11.20 -2.13
N ALA A 61 -1.70 10.91 -0.86
CA ALA A 61 -2.94 11.24 -0.17
C ALA A 61 -2.61 11.69 1.24
N GLN A 62 -3.00 12.91 1.60
CA GLN A 62 -2.67 13.48 2.90
C GLN A 62 -3.90 14.16 3.53
N LEU A 63 -3.99 14.06 4.84
CA LEU A 63 -4.87 14.84 5.70
C LEU A 63 -4.02 15.71 6.60
N GLY A 64 -4.32 17.00 6.68
CA GLY A 64 -3.59 17.97 7.50
C GLY A 64 -4.52 18.84 8.33
N ALA A 65 -4.10 19.20 9.54
CA ALA A 65 -4.79 20.16 10.41
C ALA A 65 -3.77 20.84 11.33
N GLY A 66 -3.30 22.03 10.95
CA GLY A 66 -2.21 22.71 11.65
C GLY A 66 -0.91 21.89 11.56
N ASP A 67 -0.31 21.56 12.71
CA ASP A 67 0.91 20.78 12.80
C ASP A 67 0.66 19.25 12.71
N PHE A 68 -0.59 18.86 12.52
CA PHE A 68 -0.99 17.47 12.39
C PHE A 68 -1.09 17.06 10.92
N LYS A 69 -0.44 15.96 10.54
CA LYS A 69 -0.44 15.44 9.18
C LYS A 69 -0.44 13.91 9.22
N VAL A 70 -1.25 13.29 8.38
CA VAL A 70 -1.21 11.85 8.12
C VAL A 70 -1.38 11.60 6.64
N GLY A 71 -0.58 10.70 6.09
CA GLY A 71 -0.66 10.45 4.64
C GLY A 71 0.08 9.21 4.15
N VAL A 72 -0.11 9.00 2.86
CA VAL A 72 0.63 8.03 2.04
C VAL A 72 1.29 8.81 0.91
N GLU A 73 2.51 8.46 0.60
CA GLU A 73 3.31 9.03 -0.50
C GLU A 73 3.90 7.91 -1.37
N ASP A 74 4.26 8.25 -2.60
CA ASP A 74 4.85 7.32 -3.58
C ASP A 74 4.04 6.03 -3.76
N GLY A 75 2.72 6.15 -3.67
CA GLY A 75 1.82 5.02 -3.74
C GLY A 75 1.69 4.46 -5.16
N SER A 76 1.58 3.13 -5.25
CA SER A 76 1.16 2.44 -6.47
C SER A 76 0.11 1.39 -6.14
N LEU A 77 -0.78 1.12 -7.11
CA LEU A 77 -1.82 0.11 -6.97
C LEU A 77 -2.08 -0.55 -8.32
N ALA A 78 -2.12 -1.87 -8.34
CA ALA A 78 -2.68 -2.67 -9.41
C ALA A 78 -3.80 -3.55 -8.85
N MET A 79 -4.98 -3.53 -9.49
CA MET A 79 -6.12 -4.33 -9.06
C MET A 79 -6.84 -4.91 -10.28
N LEU A 80 -7.21 -6.16 -10.17
CA LEU A 80 -8.10 -6.86 -11.09
C LEU A 80 -9.32 -7.37 -10.32
N LEU A 81 -10.49 -6.94 -10.72
CA LEU A 81 -11.76 -7.56 -10.35
C LEU A 81 -12.23 -8.37 -11.55
N ALA A 82 -12.16 -9.67 -11.45
CA ALA A 82 -12.51 -10.57 -12.54
C ALA A 82 -14.03 -10.80 -12.65
N ALA A 83 -14.47 -11.29 -13.79
CA ALA A 83 -15.89 -11.56 -14.10
C ALA A 83 -16.57 -12.54 -13.14
N ASP A 84 -15.81 -13.40 -12.48
CA ASP A 84 -16.27 -14.35 -11.46
C ASP A 84 -16.35 -13.75 -10.05
N ASN A 85 -16.11 -12.44 -9.93
CA ASN A 85 -16.01 -11.63 -8.71
C ASN A 85 -14.77 -11.93 -7.85
N SER A 86 -13.79 -12.68 -8.36
CA SER A 86 -12.50 -12.78 -7.67
C SER A 86 -11.72 -11.46 -7.78
N ILE A 87 -10.93 -11.17 -6.75
CA ILE A 87 -10.15 -9.94 -6.62
C ILE A 87 -8.69 -10.30 -6.48
N ALA A 88 -7.84 -9.65 -7.25
CA ALA A 88 -6.40 -9.63 -7.01
C ALA A 88 -5.93 -8.17 -6.93
N LEU A 89 -5.13 -7.85 -5.89
CA LEU A 89 -4.67 -6.51 -5.59
C LEU A 89 -3.24 -6.54 -5.08
N SER A 90 -2.42 -5.65 -5.59
CA SER A 90 -1.10 -5.31 -5.06
C SER A 90 -1.03 -3.80 -4.91
N ALA A 91 -0.76 -3.33 -3.70
CA ALA A 91 -0.58 -1.90 -3.43
C ALA A 91 0.67 -1.68 -2.58
N THR A 92 1.39 -0.61 -2.87
CA THR A 92 2.58 -0.18 -2.12
C THR A 92 2.54 1.33 -1.90
N GLY A 93 3.29 1.81 -0.92
CA GLY A 93 3.48 3.24 -0.65
C GLY A 93 4.26 3.44 0.64
N SER A 94 4.75 4.65 0.86
CA SER A 94 5.30 5.07 2.15
C SER A 94 4.21 5.67 3.03
N PHE A 95 4.38 5.61 4.34
CA PHE A 95 3.45 6.17 5.31
C PHE A 95 4.13 7.26 6.13
N VAL A 96 3.41 8.36 6.38
CA VAL A 96 3.87 9.48 7.19
C VAL A 96 2.77 9.91 8.16
N PHE A 97 3.13 10.09 9.41
CA PHE A 97 2.32 10.72 10.44
C PHE A 97 3.18 11.72 11.20
N GLU A 98 2.73 12.95 11.25
CA GLU A 98 3.32 14.04 12.01
C GLU A 98 2.27 14.56 13.01
N GLY A 99 2.54 14.45 14.28
CA GLY A 99 1.67 14.89 15.37
C GLY A 99 2.22 16.13 16.09
N GLY A 100 2.83 17.05 15.35
CA GLY A 100 3.53 18.21 15.89
C GLY A 100 4.72 17.79 16.76
N ASP A 101 4.88 18.45 17.91
CA ASP A 101 5.95 18.12 18.87
C ASP A 101 5.66 16.87 19.71
N PHE A 102 4.47 16.25 19.56
CA PHE A 102 4.05 15.15 20.41
C PHE A 102 4.48 13.77 19.87
N ALA A 103 4.26 13.51 18.59
CA ALA A 103 4.53 12.19 18.03
C ALA A 103 4.80 12.25 16.53
N ASN A 104 5.70 11.39 16.07
CA ASN A 104 5.97 11.15 14.66
C ASN A 104 5.95 9.64 14.38
N ALA A 105 5.42 9.26 13.23
CA ALA A 105 5.53 7.89 12.74
C ALA A 105 5.74 7.88 11.22
N SER A 106 6.56 6.97 10.75
CA SER A 106 6.80 6.75 9.33
C SER A 106 7.04 5.29 9.01
N ALA A 107 6.82 4.90 7.78
CA ALA A 107 7.24 3.63 7.24
C ALA A 107 7.79 3.85 5.83
N THR A 108 8.94 3.27 5.55
CA THR A 108 9.60 3.40 4.24
C THR A 108 8.78 2.74 3.14
N LEU A 109 8.18 1.57 3.45
CA LEU A 109 7.34 0.83 2.52
C LEU A 109 6.25 0.10 3.28
N VAL A 110 5.03 0.31 2.85
CA VAL A 110 3.87 -0.50 3.23
C VAL A 110 3.43 -1.25 1.97
N THR A 111 3.25 -2.55 2.08
CA THR A 111 2.74 -3.40 0.99
C THR A 111 1.46 -4.08 1.44
N VAL A 112 0.45 -4.03 0.59
CA VAL A 112 -0.82 -4.76 0.77
C VAL A 112 -0.98 -5.71 -0.41
N SER A 113 -1.25 -6.98 -0.13
CA SER A 113 -1.51 -7.99 -1.15
C SER A 113 -2.77 -8.76 -0.80
N LEU A 114 -3.68 -8.84 -1.77
CA LEU A 114 -4.90 -9.63 -1.72
C LEU A 114 -5.05 -10.40 -3.03
N ASN A 115 -5.34 -11.69 -2.95
CA ASN A 115 -5.64 -12.49 -4.14
C ASN A 115 -6.49 -13.71 -3.76
N ASP A 116 -7.76 -13.66 -4.06
CA ASP A 116 -8.70 -14.78 -3.91
C ASP A 116 -8.98 -15.50 -5.24
N SER A 117 -8.27 -15.11 -6.31
CA SER A 117 -8.37 -15.76 -7.62
C SER A 117 -7.56 -17.07 -7.67
N THR A 118 -7.72 -17.80 -8.76
CA THR A 118 -6.96 -19.05 -9.02
C THR A 118 -5.61 -18.80 -9.72
N THR A 119 -5.25 -17.55 -10.00
CA THR A 119 -4.03 -17.16 -10.72
C THR A 119 -2.95 -16.71 -9.75
N ASP A 120 -1.75 -17.27 -9.89
CA ASP A 120 -0.57 -16.85 -9.10
C ASP A 120 0.16 -15.71 -9.81
N TYR A 121 -0.12 -14.48 -9.40
CA TYR A 121 0.54 -13.30 -9.96
C TYR A 121 1.95 -13.07 -9.39
N ALA A 122 2.35 -13.74 -8.32
CA ALA A 122 3.75 -13.72 -7.88
C ALA A 122 4.64 -14.55 -8.81
N ALA A 123 4.12 -15.68 -9.31
CA ALA A 123 4.82 -16.51 -10.28
C ALA A 123 4.75 -15.95 -11.71
N THR A 124 3.64 -15.28 -12.05
CA THR A 124 3.41 -14.68 -13.37
C THR A 124 2.79 -13.29 -13.21
N PRO A 125 3.61 -12.25 -12.97
CA PRO A 125 3.15 -10.88 -12.80
C PRO A 125 2.29 -10.40 -13.96
N LEU A 126 1.21 -9.67 -13.65
CA LEU A 126 0.36 -9.01 -14.64
C LEU A 126 0.60 -7.49 -14.57
N THR A 127 1.17 -6.93 -15.63
CA THR A 127 1.24 -5.47 -15.76
C THR A 127 -0.10 -4.93 -16.26
N ILE A 128 -0.77 -4.14 -15.44
CA ILE A 128 -1.97 -3.40 -15.81
C ILE A 128 -1.53 -2.05 -16.33
N ALA A 129 -1.67 -1.83 -17.65
CA ALA A 129 -1.29 -0.59 -18.32
C ALA A 129 -2.51 0.03 -19.01
N ILE A 130 -2.88 1.25 -18.61
CA ILE A 130 -4.09 1.95 -19.05
C ILE A 130 -3.72 3.40 -19.42
N ASP A 131 -3.69 3.71 -20.70
CA ASP A 131 -3.51 5.06 -21.24
C ASP A 131 -2.34 5.84 -20.61
N GLY A 132 -1.21 5.17 -20.39
CA GLY A 132 0.01 5.76 -19.83
C GLY A 132 0.22 5.54 -18.33
N VAL A 133 -0.79 5.10 -17.59
CA VAL A 133 -0.68 4.68 -16.19
C VAL A 133 -0.42 3.18 -16.14
N SER A 134 0.60 2.73 -15.39
CA SER A 134 0.99 1.32 -15.36
C SER A 134 1.43 0.88 -13.96
N ALA A 135 0.88 -0.22 -13.48
CA ALA A 135 1.25 -0.84 -12.21
C ALA A 135 1.24 -2.36 -12.33
N ASP A 136 2.05 -3.04 -11.51
CA ASP A 136 2.20 -4.49 -11.54
C ASP A 136 1.38 -5.15 -10.44
N LEU A 137 0.54 -6.10 -10.84
CA LEU A 137 -0.15 -7.04 -9.96
C LEU A 137 0.76 -8.23 -9.72
N ILE A 138 1.21 -8.41 -8.49
CA ILE A 138 2.18 -9.43 -8.07
C ILE A 138 1.72 -10.26 -6.87
N ALA A 139 0.44 -10.20 -6.52
CA ALA A 139 -0.12 -10.95 -5.40
C ALA A 139 -0.12 -12.45 -5.69
N GLY A 140 0.49 -13.24 -4.82
CA GLY A 140 0.51 -14.71 -4.90
C GLY A 140 -0.86 -15.34 -4.65
N LEU A 141 -0.98 -16.66 -4.88
CA LEU A 141 -2.21 -17.40 -4.60
C LEU A 141 -2.61 -17.28 -3.13
N ALA A 142 -3.90 -17.06 -2.91
CA ALA A 142 -4.49 -16.91 -1.58
C ALA A 142 -3.77 -15.88 -0.70
N ALA A 143 -3.20 -14.85 -1.33
CA ALA A 143 -2.54 -13.77 -0.60
C ALA A 143 -3.58 -12.95 0.16
N GLU A 144 -3.33 -12.77 1.46
CA GLU A 144 -4.05 -11.84 2.33
C GLU A 144 -3.03 -11.34 3.35
N SER A 145 -2.27 -10.30 2.97
CA SER A 145 -1.13 -9.86 3.74
C SER A 145 -0.92 -8.36 3.72
N VAL A 146 -0.32 -7.87 4.81
CA VAL A 146 0.22 -6.51 4.93
C VAL A 146 1.65 -6.62 5.46
N SER A 147 2.57 -5.91 4.85
CA SER A 147 3.93 -5.73 5.39
C SER A 147 4.26 -4.25 5.55
N VAL A 148 5.06 -3.95 6.55
CA VAL A 148 5.54 -2.60 6.87
C VAL A 148 7.04 -2.71 7.05
N VAL A 149 7.81 -2.04 6.22
CA VAL A 149 9.28 -2.02 6.26
C VAL A 149 9.74 -0.65 6.72
N GLY A 150 10.74 -0.62 7.59
CA GLY A 150 11.30 0.62 8.11
C GLY A 150 10.29 1.43 8.93
N LEU A 151 9.42 0.76 9.72
CA LEU A 151 8.57 1.46 10.67
C LEU A 151 9.45 2.20 11.67
N ALA A 152 9.15 3.47 11.89
CA ALA A 152 9.73 4.29 12.93
C ALA A 152 8.63 5.10 13.61
N ILE A 153 8.51 4.97 14.92
CA ILE A 153 7.58 5.73 15.77
C ILE A 153 8.40 6.40 16.85
N ASP A 154 8.18 7.68 17.05
CA ASP A 154 8.74 8.46 18.17
C ASP A 154 7.62 9.24 18.86
N ILE A 155 7.59 9.19 20.18
CA ILE A 155 6.66 9.94 21.01
C ILE A 155 7.48 10.84 21.93
N SER A 156 7.69 12.08 21.51
CA SER A 156 8.40 13.13 22.28
C SER A 156 9.78 12.70 22.80
N GLY A 157 10.47 11.78 22.10
CA GLY A 157 11.72 11.19 22.56
C GLY A 157 11.59 10.32 23.82
N PHE A 158 10.35 10.06 24.29
CA PHE A 158 10.09 9.23 25.46
C PHE A 158 9.88 7.75 25.11
N VAL A 159 9.21 7.48 23.98
CA VAL A 159 9.01 6.13 23.44
C VAL A 159 9.49 6.10 22.01
N SER A 160 10.33 5.16 21.66
CA SER A 160 10.65 4.83 20.28
C SER A 160 10.33 3.37 19.98
N LEU A 161 9.78 3.12 18.79
CA LEU A 161 9.53 1.79 18.25
C LEU A 161 9.91 1.78 16.79
N GLY A 162 10.66 0.78 16.36
CA GLY A 162 11.05 0.60 14.97
C GLY A 162 11.15 -0.86 14.59
N GLY A 163 11.27 -1.12 13.30
CA GLY A 163 11.47 -2.46 12.74
C GLY A 163 10.63 -2.73 11.50
N ASP A 164 10.73 -3.97 11.05
CA ASP A 164 9.98 -4.50 9.93
C ASP A 164 8.91 -5.46 10.42
N PHE A 165 7.70 -5.33 9.93
CA PHE A 165 6.56 -6.11 10.40
C PHE A 165 5.80 -6.71 9.21
N GLY A 166 5.40 -8.00 9.34
CA GLY A 166 4.56 -8.70 8.37
C GLY A 166 3.39 -9.38 9.04
N PHE A 167 2.22 -9.25 8.44
CA PHE A 167 0.98 -9.91 8.86
C PHE A 167 0.41 -10.65 7.66
N ARG A 168 0.00 -11.91 7.86
CA ARG A 168 -0.62 -12.71 6.82
C ARG A 168 -1.74 -13.56 7.39
N ILE A 169 -2.84 -13.68 6.66
CA ILE A 169 -3.90 -14.64 6.94
C ILE A 169 -3.73 -15.82 5.97
N THR A 170 -3.72 -17.03 6.50
CA THR A 170 -3.61 -18.26 5.74
C THR A 170 -4.58 -19.29 6.31
N GLU A 171 -5.60 -19.71 5.55
CA GLU A 171 -6.56 -20.75 5.95
C GLU A 171 -7.18 -20.52 7.36
N ASN A 172 -7.52 -19.31 7.72
CA ASN A 172 -8.00 -18.88 9.05
C ASN A 172 -6.93 -18.82 10.16
N ASN A 173 -5.66 -18.98 9.84
CA ASN A 173 -4.56 -18.69 10.76
C ASN A 173 -4.07 -17.25 10.54
N ILE A 174 -3.63 -16.60 11.62
CA ILE A 174 -2.95 -15.32 11.53
C ILE A 174 -1.47 -15.55 11.82
N GLU A 175 -0.63 -15.19 10.88
CA GLU A 175 0.82 -15.23 11.00
C GLU A 175 1.36 -13.83 11.15
N VAL A 176 2.28 -13.64 12.10
CA VAL A 176 2.98 -12.38 12.33
C VAL A 176 4.46 -12.65 12.35
N ALA A 177 5.21 -11.84 11.64
CA ALA A 177 6.68 -11.81 11.70
C ALA A 177 7.14 -10.38 11.96
N ALA A 178 8.19 -10.24 12.77
CA ALA A 178 8.88 -8.96 12.92
C ALA A 178 10.39 -9.19 13.01
N THR A 179 11.15 -8.29 12.41
CA THR A 179 12.62 -8.29 12.42
C THR A 179 13.15 -6.87 12.65
N ASP A 180 14.40 -6.79 13.06
CA ASP A 180 15.08 -5.53 13.34
C ASP A 180 14.31 -4.64 14.33
N VAL A 181 13.58 -5.29 15.28
CA VAL A 181 12.73 -4.57 16.22
C VAL A 181 13.58 -3.86 17.24
N VAL A 182 13.36 -2.56 17.34
CA VAL A 182 13.87 -1.69 18.39
C VAL A 182 12.69 -1.13 19.15
N ALA A 183 12.69 -1.26 20.47
CA ALA A 183 11.69 -0.64 21.34
C ALA A 183 12.38 -0.04 22.53
N GLN A 184 12.26 1.27 22.75
CA GLN A 184 12.97 1.98 23.80
C GLN A 184 12.03 2.92 24.56
N LEU A 185 12.23 2.97 25.87
CA LEU A 185 11.69 3.99 26.74
C LEU A 185 12.85 4.84 27.25
N ALA A 186 12.72 6.18 27.17
CA ALA A 186 13.74 7.11 27.62
C ALA A 186 13.14 8.17 28.57
N ALA A 187 13.88 8.56 29.60
CA ALA A 187 13.51 9.61 30.51
C ALA A 187 14.77 10.36 30.98
N GLY A 188 15.11 11.47 30.33
CA GLY A 188 16.35 12.18 30.54
C GLY A 188 17.55 11.36 30.10
N GLU A 189 18.49 11.09 31.02
CA GLU A 189 19.69 10.26 30.74
C GLU A 189 19.43 8.76 30.93
N PHE A 190 18.24 8.38 31.37
CA PHE A 190 17.87 6.97 31.57
C PHE A 190 17.16 6.44 30.35
N SER A 191 17.58 5.29 29.86
CA SER A 191 16.86 4.55 28.81
C SER A 191 16.84 3.05 29.10
N VAL A 192 15.80 2.39 28.67
CA VAL A 192 15.64 0.94 28.73
C VAL A 192 14.91 0.45 27.51
N GLY A 193 15.36 -0.66 26.94
CA GLY A 193 14.74 -1.13 25.72
C GLY A 193 15.18 -2.52 25.26
N VAL A 194 14.75 -2.85 24.06
CA VAL A 194 15.13 -4.04 23.31
C VAL A 194 15.68 -3.58 21.96
N GLU A 195 16.77 -4.18 21.53
CA GLU A 195 17.37 -4.01 20.21
C GLU A 195 17.56 -5.36 19.53
N ASP A 196 17.74 -5.34 18.21
CA ASP A 196 17.88 -6.54 17.37
C ASP A 196 16.79 -7.58 17.64
N GLY A 197 15.59 -7.09 17.91
CA GLY A 197 14.44 -7.93 18.23
C GLY A 197 13.93 -8.67 16.99
N SER A 198 13.52 -9.92 17.20
CA SER A 198 12.74 -10.66 16.21
C SER A 198 11.56 -11.37 16.88
N LEU A 199 10.47 -11.52 16.13
CA LEU A 199 9.26 -12.19 16.60
C LEU A 199 8.67 -13.02 15.46
N ALA A 200 8.25 -14.24 15.77
CA ALA A 200 7.37 -15.03 14.93
C ALA A 200 6.21 -15.53 15.76
N MET A 201 4.98 -15.30 15.28
CA MET A 201 3.77 -15.72 15.97
C MET A 201 2.80 -16.37 14.99
N LEU A 202 2.19 -17.44 15.40
CA LEU A 202 1.07 -18.08 14.74
C LEU A 202 -0.11 -18.11 15.71
N LEU A 203 -1.22 -17.52 15.32
CA LEU A 203 -2.53 -17.71 15.94
C LEU A 203 -3.32 -18.63 15.02
N ALA A 204 -3.51 -19.87 15.45
CA ALA A 204 -4.22 -20.88 14.67
C ALA A 204 -5.74 -20.74 14.76
N ALA A 205 -6.46 -21.32 13.83
CA ALA A 205 -7.92 -21.29 13.74
C ALA A 205 -8.64 -21.87 15.00
N ASP A 206 -7.97 -22.75 15.75
CA ASP A 206 -8.46 -23.32 17.00
C ASP A 206 -8.20 -22.44 18.24
N ASN A 207 -7.71 -21.20 18.03
CA ASN A 207 -7.24 -20.23 19.02
C ASN A 207 -5.97 -20.66 19.78
N SER A 208 -5.26 -21.68 19.33
CA SER A 208 -3.92 -21.99 19.86
C SER A 208 -2.91 -20.95 19.37
N ILE A 209 -1.91 -20.63 20.20
CA ILE A 209 -0.87 -19.64 19.91
C ILE A 209 0.48 -20.31 20.02
N ALA A 210 1.31 -20.14 18.98
CA ALA A 210 2.73 -20.41 19.02
C ALA A 210 3.49 -19.09 18.84
N LEU A 211 4.47 -18.82 19.71
CA LEU A 211 5.23 -17.59 19.69
C LEU A 211 6.70 -17.88 19.98
N SER A 212 7.57 -17.29 19.19
CA SER A 212 9.02 -17.22 19.44
C SER A 212 9.46 -15.77 19.31
N ALA A 213 10.21 -15.29 20.28
CA ALA A 213 10.79 -13.95 20.24
C ALA A 213 12.21 -13.96 20.79
N THR A 214 13.08 -13.15 20.20
CA THR A 214 14.47 -12.92 20.63
C THR A 214 14.77 -11.42 20.58
N GLY A 215 15.80 -11.00 21.27
CA GLY A 215 16.27 -9.60 21.26
C GLY A 215 17.33 -9.37 22.33
N SER A 216 18.03 -8.26 22.20
CA SER A 216 19.04 -7.80 23.16
C SER A 216 18.44 -6.74 24.08
N PHE A 217 18.60 -6.89 25.37
CA PHE A 217 18.15 -5.90 26.34
C PHE A 217 19.23 -4.85 26.55
N VAL A 218 18.84 -3.58 26.50
CA VAL A 218 19.73 -2.42 26.68
C VAL A 218 19.23 -1.50 27.78
N PHE A 219 20.17 -0.88 28.51
CA PHE A 219 19.87 0.06 29.59
C PHE A 219 21.04 1.04 29.80
#